data_4bbe5f4f8af6717d31d42a6ec81f0c63
#
_entry.id   4bbe5f4f8af6717d31d42a6ec81f0c63
#
_cell.length_a   1.000
_cell.length_b   1.000
_cell.length_c   1.000
_cell.angle_alpha   90.00
_cell.angle_beta   90.00
_cell.angle_gamma   90.00
#
_symmetry.space_group_name_H-M   'P 1'
#
loop_
_entity.id
_entity.type
_entity.pdbx_description
1 polymer ?
#
loop_
_entity_poly.entity_id
_entity_poly.type
_entity_poly.pdbx_seq_one_letter_code
_entity_poly.pdbx_strand_id
1 'polypeptide(L)'
;MITTAHFSNLPNVLIEAIHSAKSEIHIAVCWFTLPDIFDALVARQQAGVQVQFIINFDQLNFSPSGLPFGKIINIGAKGFGYVGHGLLHHKYVVIDRQRVLSGSFNWTRSQHNDCLTNVTDPSVSTGFLDEFQRLLHQSKPLETLDAKQARPLSITHLFQPNFFNINDLRRHLIRGANVWLAQMDVPHSANWARCLGSQTLFLPIGDKICRQAVAAVGTWHPQTLMHYVDSLEVPPHGAAYAQAKLFCRRASEGDVVLAIENQQVIGIGVVMSEVLFDEHRGLHCAVEWQRVSPSKPFQWGKLSKRPIARLVGGGLAVVDALLR
;
A
#
# COMPACT_ATOMS: atom_id res chain seq x y z
N MET A 1 -30.16 -11.52 12.61
CA MET A 1 -28.94 -11.28 11.79
C MET A 1 -29.33 -10.61 10.49
N ILE A 2 -28.75 -9.45 10.18
CA ILE A 2 -28.89 -8.78 8.87
C ILE A 2 -27.49 -8.76 8.27
N THR A 3 -27.35 -9.24 7.03
CA THR A 3 -26.06 -9.29 6.34
C THR A 3 -26.21 -8.69 4.94
N THR A 4 -25.30 -7.77 4.59
CA THR A 4 -25.18 -7.19 3.25
C THR A 4 -23.74 -7.25 2.78
N ALA A 5 -23.53 -7.42 1.47
CA ALA A 5 -22.22 -7.39 0.84
C ALA A 5 -22.11 -6.18 -0.11
N HIS A 6 -20.98 -5.53 -0.07
CA HIS A 6 -20.68 -4.35 -0.88
C HIS A 6 -19.42 -4.61 -1.70
N PHE A 7 -19.42 -4.19 -2.97
CA PHE A 7 -18.32 -4.38 -3.92
C PHE A 7 -17.91 -3.08 -4.62
N SER A 8 -18.54 -1.97 -4.25
CA SER A 8 -18.25 -0.64 -4.80
C SER A 8 -18.47 0.41 -3.72
N ASN A 9 -17.83 1.56 -3.89
CA ASN A 9 -17.95 2.72 -2.99
C ASN A 9 -17.67 2.37 -1.50
N LEU A 10 -16.76 1.45 -1.26
CA LEU A 10 -16.48 0.89 0.07
C LEU A 10 -16.09 1.94 1.11
N PRO A 11 -15.32 3.00 0.77
CA PRO A 11 -15.03 4.08 1.72
C PRO A 11 -16.30 4.73 2.27
N ASN A 12 -17.27 5.05 1.40
CA ASN A 12 -18.51 5.70 1.85
C ASN A 12 -19.36 4.76 2.71
N VAL A 13 -19.41 3.46 2.39
CA VAL A 13 -20.09 2.47 3.22
C VAL A 13 -19.50 2.43 4.63
N LEU A 14 -18.17 2.50 4.76
CA LEU A 14 -17.49 2.58 6.06
C LEU A 14 -17.78 3.89 6.78
N ILE A 15 -17.69 5.01 6.07
CA ILE A 15 -17.93 6.34 6.64
C ILE A 15 -19.37 6.45 7.18
N GLU A 16 -20.36 5.99 6.43
CA GLU A 16 -21.76 5.95 6.87
C GLU A 16 -21.93 5.07 8.12
N ALA A 17 -21.30 3.92 8.13
CA ALA A 17 -21.32 3.03 9.29
C ALA A 17 -20.66 3.69 10.52
N ILE A 18 -19.50 4.30 10.36
CA ILE A 18 -18.79 5.04 11.42
C ILE A 18 -19.67 6.17 11.96
N HIS A 19 -20.31 6.96 11.09
CA HIS A 19 -21.19 8.04 11.49
C HIS A 19 -22.44 7.55 12.26
N SER A 20 -22.87 6.30 12.05
CA SER A 20 -24.00 5.72 12.78
C SER A 20 -23.67 5.30 14.22
N ALA A 21 -22.40 5.24 14.58
CA ALA A 21 -21.95 4.83 15.92
C ALA A 21 -22.48 5.76 17.01
N LYS A 22 -22.89 5.19 18.14
CA LYS A 22 -23.48 5.94 19.28
C LYS A 22 -22.61 5.87 20.54
N SER A 23 -21.88 4.80 20.77
CA SER A 23 -21.15 4.56 21.99
C SER A 23 -19.67 4.23 21.77
N GLU A 24 -19.37 3.27 20.91
CA GLU A 24 -17.99 2.81 20.74
C GLU A 24 -17.68 2.25 19.34
N ILE A 25 -16.43 2.39 18.92
CA ILE A 25 -15.90 1.89 17.67
C ILE A 25 -14.59 1.17 17.95
N HIS A 26 -14.48 -0.10 17.52
CA HIS A 26 -13.25 -0.89 17.61
C HIS A 26 -12.77 -1.27 16.21
N ILE A 27 -11.52 -1.01 15.89
CA ILE A 27 -10.95 -1.18 14.56
C ILE A 27 -9.69 -2.01 14.64
N ALA A 28 -9.59 -3.03 13.78
CA ALA A 28 -8.30 -3.65 13.47
C ALA A 28 -8.12 -3.65 11.95
N VAL A 29 -7.14 -2.90 11.49
CA VAL A 29 -6.89 -2.73 10.05
C VAL A 29 -5.41 -2.75 9.74
N CYS A 30 -5.05 -3.50 8.70
CA CYS A 30 -3.68 -3.64 8.24
C CYS A 30 -3.08 -2.28 7.87
N TRP A 31 -3.69 -1.60 6.90
CA TRP A 31 -3.23 -0.31 6.42
C TRP A 31 -4.36 0.71 6.42
N PHE A 32 -4.08 1.86 7.00
CA PHE A 32 -5.01 2.94 7.19
C PHE A 32 -4.38 4.27 6.74
N THR A 33 -4.68 4.69 5.52
CA THR A 33 -4.14 5.91 4.91
C THR A 33 -5.22 6.84 4.32
N LEU A 34 -6.52 6.46 4.40
CA LEU A 34 -7.63 7.26 3.89
C LEU A 34 -8.02 8.38 4.85
N PRO A 35 -7.82 9.67 4.47
CA PRO A 35 -8.17 10.81 5.32
C PRO A 35 -9.66 10.88 5.64
N ASP A 36 -10.53 10.60 4.68
CA ASP A 36 -11.98 10.76 4.86
C ASP A 36 -12.53 9.81 5.94
N ILE A 37 -12.02 8.57 6.01
CA ILE A 37 -12.37 7.63 7.08
C ILE A 37 -11.78 8.12 8.42
N PHE A 38 -10.56 8.64 8.40
CA PHE A 38 -9.92 9.19 9.60
C PHE A 38 -10.69 10.38 10.15
N ASP A 39 -11.12 11.31 9.30
CA ASP A 39 -11.90 12.48 9.70
C ASP A 39 -13.28 12.08 10.25
N ALA A 40 -13.92 11.05 9.70
CA ALA A 40 -15.14 10.48 10.26
C ALA A 40 -14.93 9.95 11.69
N LEU A 41 -13.81 9.26 11.96
CA LEU A 41 -13.47 8.80 13.31
C LEU A 41 -13.18 9.95 14.26
N VAL A 42 -12.47 10.97 13.82
CA VAL A 42 -12.22 12.20 14.60
C VAL A 42 -13.54 12.86 14.99
N ALA A 43 -14.46 13.01 14.04
CA ALA A 43 -15.79 13.58 14.30
C ALA A 43 -16.59 12.76 15.33
N ARG A 44 -16.53 11.43 15.25
CA ARG A 44 -17.22 10.57 16.24
C ARG A 44 -16.59 10.63 17.63
N GLN A 45 -15.24 10.64 17.70
CA GLN A 45 -14.54 10.82 18.98
C GLN A 45 -14.90 12.17 19.63
N GLN A 46 -14.94 13.25 18.85
CA GLN A 46 -15.37 14.58 19.34
C GLN A 46 -16.84 14.60 19.81
N ALA A 47 -17.68 13.77 19.21
CA ALA A 47 -19.08 13.60 19.63
C ALA A 47 -19.26 12.67 20.86
N GLY A 48 -18.17 12.21 21.49
CA GLY A 48 -18.20 11.38 22.70
C GLY A 48 -18.24 9.86 22.44
N VAL A 49 -18.16 9.41 21.19
CA VAL A 49 -18.03 7.98 20.86
C VAL A 49 -16.60 7.54 21.17
N GLN A 50 -16.45 6.45 21.89
CA GLN A 50 -15.14 5.91 22.25
C GLN A 50 -14.52 5.19 21.04
N VAL A 51 -13.43 5.72 20.49
CA VAL A 51 -12.71 5.13 19.36
C VAL A 51 -11.46 4.40 19.86
N GLN A 52 -11.35 3.12 19.51
CA GLN A 52 -10.14 2.32 19.72
C GLN A 52 -9.71 1.68 18.41
N PHE A 53 -8.42 1.74 18.09
CA PHE A 53 -7.92 1.15 16.85
C PHE A 53 -6.55 0.51 17.01
N ILE A 54 -6.35 -0.58 16.25
CA ILE A 54 -5.08 -1.29 16.12
C ILE A 54 -4.68 -1.27 14.65
N ILE A 55 -3.48 -0.79 14.35
CA ILE A 55 -2.89 -0.77 13.01
C ILE A 55 -1.50 -1.40 13.05
N ASN A 56 -0.99 -1.85 11.92
CA ASN A 56 0.40 -2.28 11.87
C ASN A 56 1.34 -1.13 12.25
N PHE A 57 2.32 -1.43 13.07
CA PHE A 57 3.42 -0.51 13.32
C PHE A 57 4.48 -0.66 12.22
N ASP A 58 4.14 -0.15 11.05
CA ASP A 58 4.98 -0.21 9.84
C ASP A 58 5.10 1.17 9.15
N GLN A 59 6.04 1.25 8.21
CA GLN A 59 6.33 2.51 7.52
C GLN A 59 5.22 2.99 6.58
N LEU A 60 4.23 2.17 6.23
CA LEU A 60 3.09 2.63 5.44
C LEU A 60 2.13 3.45 6.31
N ASN A 61 1.78 2.91 7.47
CA ASN A 61 0.91 3.63 8.42
C ASN A 61 1.62 4.84 9.06
N PHE A 62 2.96 4.79 9.24
CA PHE A 62 3.77 5.80 9.92
C PHE A 62 4.75 6.52 8.96
N SER A 63 4.37 6.65 7.68
CA SER A 63 5.12 7.49 6.75
C SER A 63 5.03 8.97 7.16
N PRO A 64 5.99 9.82 6.76
CA PRO A 64 5.92 11.27 6.98
C PRO A 64 4.64 11.93 6.41
N SER A 65 4.06 11.30 5.37
CA SER A 65 2.79 11.69 4.75
C SER A 65 1.58 10.91 5.27
N GLY A 66 1.77 10.08 6.30
CA GLY A 66 0.72 9.27 6.92
C GLY A 66 -0.33 10.08 7.65
N LEU A 67 -1.36 9.40 8.10
CA LEU A 67 -2.43 10.03 8.89
C LEU A 67 -1.89 10.55 10.23
N PRO A 68 -2.36 11.71 10.70
CA PRO A 68 -1.93 12.29 11.95
C PRO A 68 -2.63 11.63 13.15
N PHE A 69 -2.32 10.35 13.43
CA PHE A 69 -2.98 9.58 14.50
C PHE A 69 -2.90 10.26 15.87
N GLY A 70 -1.86 11.06 16.13
CA GLY A 70 -1.78 11.87 17.34
C GLY A 70 -2.97 12.85 17.51
N LYS A 71 -3.55 13.35 16.40
CA LYS A 71 -4.71 14.25 16.45
C LYS A 71 -5.93 13.58 17.12
N ILE A 72 -6.23 12.35 16.78
CA ILE A 72 -7.38 11.63 17.35
C ILE A 72 -7.08 11.13 18.77
N ILE A 73 -5.82 10.73 19.03
CA ILE A 73 -5.38 10.31 20.38
C ILE A 73 -5.45 11.48 21.36
N ASN A 74 -5.02 12.67 20.96
CA ASN A 74 -5.06 13.88 21.80
C ASN A 74 -6.48 14.29 22.22
N ILE A 75 -7.51 13.82 21.55
CA ILE A 75 -8.93 14.03 21.91
C ILE A 75 -9.55 12.80 22.59
N GLY A 76 -8.72 11.84 23.04
CA GLY A 76 -9.11 10.74 23.92
C GLY A 76 -9.32 9.38 23.26
N ALA A 77 -9.08 9.21 21.95
CA ALA A 77 -9.08 7.91 21.33
C ALA A 77 -7.89 7.06 21.79
N LYS A 78 -8.02 5.74 21.73
CA LYS A 78 -6.94 4.80 22.05
C LYS A 78 -6.40 4.17 20.77
N GLY A 79 -5.19 4.55 20.39
CA GLY A 79 -4.50 3.99 19.22
C GLY A 79 -3.39 3.04 19.62
N PHE A 80 -3.27 1.93 18.91
CA PHE A 80 -2.26 0.91 19.17
C PHE A 80 -1.54 0.49 17.89
N GLY A 81 -0.22 0.34 17.98
CA GLY A 81 0.60 -0.23 16.94
C GLY A 81 0.82 -1.72 17.20
N TYR A 82 0.44 -2.57 16.26
CA TYR A 82 0.70 -4.00 16.32
C TYR A 82 2.20 -4.27 16.16
N VAL A 83 2.80 -4.89 17.17
CA VAL A 83 4.22 -5.25 17.23
C VAL A 83 4.45 -6.76 17.36
N GLY A 84 3.37 -7.55 17.33
CA GLY A 84 3.40 -9.01 17.39
C GLY A 84 4.15 -9.66 16.23
N HIS A 85 4.26 -10.96 16.24
CA HIS A 85 4.90 -11.71 15.16
C HIS A 85 4.00 -11.72 13.91
N GLY A 86 4.60 -11.47 12.74
CA GLY A 86 3.87 -11.41 11.48
C GLY A 86 3.19 -10.08 11.22
N LEU A 87 2.27 -10.08 10.28
CA LEU A 87 1.46 -8.94 9.88
C LEU A 87 0.06 -9.04 10.49
N LEU A 88 -0.44 -7.96 11.04
CA LEU A 88 -1.87 -7.82 11.27
C LEU A 88 -2.56 -7.67 9.89
N HIS A 89 -3.21 -8.71 9.39
CA HIS A 89 -3.86 -8.67 8.08
C HIS A 89 -5.39 -8.48 8.15
N HIS A 90 -5.92 -8.14 9.31
CA HIS A 90 -7.34 -7.83 9.49
C HIS A 90 -7.74 -6.49 8.85
N LYS A 91 -8.99 -6.38 8.45
CA LYS A 91 -9.64 -5.16 7.98
C LYS A 91 -11.09 -5.20 8.43
N TYR A 92 -11.32 -4.77 9.68
CA TYR A 92 -12.67 -4.73 10.22
C TYR A 92 -12.89 -3.55 11.16
N VAL A 93 -14.15 -3.21 11.30
CA VAL A 93 -14.65 -2.31 12.33
C VAL A 93 -15.84 -2.94 13.02
N VAL A 94 -15.88 -2.85 14.35
CA VAL A 94 -17.03 -3.18 15.19
C VAL A 94 -17.64 -1.89 15.72
N ILE A 95 -18.94 -1.74 15.55
CA ILE A 95 -19.70 -0.55 15.97
C ILE A 95 -20.72 -0.97 17.01
N ASP A 96 -20.68 -0.28 18.16
CA ASP A 96 -21.64 -0.40 19.28
C ASP A 96 -21.86 -1.85 19.75
N ARG A 97 -20.87 -2.74 19.59
CA ARG A 97 -20.95 -4.18 19.89
C ARG A 97 -22.05 -4.94 19.15
N GLN A 98 -22.59 -4.38 18.09
CA GLN A 98 -23.75 -4.94 17.37
C GLN A 98 -23.51 -5.14 15.89
N ARG A 99 -22.62 -4.35 15.31
CA ARG A 99 -22.44 -4.31 13.87
C ARG A 99 -20.96 -4.45 13.53
N VAL A 100 -20.67 -5.32 12.56
CA VAL A 100 -19.31 -5.55 12.05
C VAL A 100 -19.28 -5.27 10.55
N LEU A 101 -18.31 -4.50 10.11
CA LEU A 101 -17.94 -4.45 8.70
C LEU A 101 -16.54 -5.06 8.55
N SER A 102 -16.43 -6.09 7.72
CA SER A 102 -15.17 -6.81 7.49
C SER A 102 -15.06 -7.25 6.05
N GLY A 103 -13.84 -7.29 5.51
CA GLY A 103 -13.60 -7.73 4.13
C GLY A 103 -12.14 -7.68 3.73
N SER A 104 -11.91 -7.59 2.43
CA SER A 104 -10.56 -7.49 1.86
C SER A 104 -10.05 -6.05 1.77
N PHE A 105 -10.95 -5.06 1.87
CA PHE A 105 -10.66 -3.65 1.66
C PHE A 105 -9.71 -3.09 2.72
N ASN A 106 -8.46 -2.79 2.34
CA ASN A 106 -7.58 -1.94 3.13
C ASN A 106 -8.09 -0.49 3.08
N TRP A 107 -7.96 0.24 4.17
CA TRP A 107 -8.43 1.62 4.23
C TRP A 107 -7.40 2.57 3.59
N THR A 108 -7.14 2.29 2.31
CA THR A 108 -6.18 3.01 1.46
C THR A 108 -6.88 3.56 0.23
N ARG A 109 -6.23 4.46 -0.49
CA ARG A 109 -6.79 5.04 -1.73
C ARG A 109 -6.76 4.12 -2.93
N SER A 110 -6.03 3.02 -2.86
CA SER A 110 -5.96 2.05 -3.95
C SER A 110 -7.33 1.41 -4.16
N GLN A 111 -7.84 1.50 -5.38
CA GLN A 111 -9.09 0.86 -5.77
C GLN A 111 -8.79 -0.53 -6.31
N HIS A 112 -9.22 -1.54 -5.58
CA HIS A 112 -9.15 -2.94 -5.97
C HIS A 112 -10.56 -3.53 -6.10
N ASN A 113 -10.65 -4.74 -6.65
CA ASN A 113 -11.85 -5.55 -6.58
C ASN A 113 -12.04 -6.09 -5.15
N ASP A 114 -12.18 -5.18 -4.21
CA ASP A 114 -12.40 -5.50 -2.81
C ASP A 114 -13.86 -5.72 -2.49
N CYS A 115 -14.11 -6.37 -1.36
CA CYS A 115 -15.44 -6.52 -0.81
C CYS A 115 -15.47 -6.06 0.65
N LEU A 116 -16.67 -5.70 1.09
CA LEU A 116 -16.97 -5.40 2.47
C LEU A 116 -18.30 -6.08 2.83
N THR A 117 -18.27 -6.93 3.83
CA THR A 117 -19.48 -7.56 4.39
C THR A 117 -19.87 -6.80 5.64
N ASN A 118 -21.12 -6.41 5.72
CA ASN A 118 -21.71 -5.72 6.84
C ASN A 118 -22.71 -6.66 7.52
N VAL A 119 -22.46 -6.99 8.78
CA VAL A 119 -23.25 -7.92 9.59
C VAL A 119 -23.73 -7.19 10.84
N THR A 120 -25.06 -7.22 11.06
CA THR A 120 -25.66 -6.76 12.30
C THR A 120 -26.10 -7.96 13.11
N ASP A 121 -25.24 -8.36 14.04
CA ASP A 121 -25.45 -9.49 14.94
C ASP A 121 -24.48 -9.36 16.15
N PRO A 122 -25.00 -9.29 17.40
CA PRO A 122 -24.15 -9.18 18.58
C PRO A 122 -23.21 -10.36 18.81
N SER A 123 -23.61 -11.57 18.42
CA SER A 123 -22.77 -12.77 18.61
C SER A 123 -21.55 -12.73 17.67
N VAL A 124 -21.75 -12.31 16.44
CA VAL A 124 -20.65 -12.07 15.49
C VAL A 124 -19.73 -10.95 15.99
N SER A 125 -20.33 -9.85 16.46
CA SER A 125 -19.57 -8.72 17.00
C SER A 125 -18.70 -9.13 18.20
N THR A 126 -19.19 -10.01 19.07
CA THR A 126 -18.43 -10.56 20.22
C THR A 126 -17.17 -11.26 19.74
N GLY A 127 -17.25 -12.14 18.74
CA GLY A 127 -16.07 -12.84 18.21
C GLY A 127 -14.99 -11.88 17.66
N PHE A 128 -15.40 -10.78 17.00
CA PHE A 128 -14.45 -9.76 16.53
C PHE A 128 -13.87 -8.93 17.68
N LEU A 129 -14.61 -8.69 18.74
CA LEU A 129 -14.12 -8.02 19.94
C LEU A 129 -13.14 -8.90 20.73
N ASP A 130 -13.41 -10.20 20.83
CA ASP A 130 -12.47 -11.16 21.45
C ASP A 130 -11.15 -11.17 20.68
N GLU A 131 -11.20 -11.18 19.35
CA GLU A 131 -10.01 -11.06 18.51
C GLU A 131 -9.31 -9.70 18.72
N PHE A 132 -10.06 -8.60 18.83
CA PHE A 132 -9.48 -7.29 19.15
C PHE A 132 -8.69 -7.32 20.46
N GLN A 133 -9.25 -7.93 21.51
CA GLN A 133 -8.56 -8.08 22.80
C GLN A 133 -7.29 -8.94 22.67
N ARG A 134 -7.35 -10.03 21.91
CA ARG A 134 -6.17 -10.87 21.64
C ARG A 134 -5.06 -10.08 20.94
N LEU A 135 -5.42 -9.22 19.99
CA LEU A 135 -4.48 -8.36 19.27
C LEU A 135 -3.88 -7.28 20.18
N LEU A 136 -4.65 -6.74 21.12
CA LEU A 136 -4.14 -5.76 22.10
C LEU A 136 -2.96 -6.29 22.89
N HIS A 137 -2.96 -7.58 23.27
CA HIS A 137 -1.83 -8.20 23.97
C HIS A 137 -0.53 -8.25 23.15
N GLN A 138 -0.64 -8.06 21.83
CA GLN A 138 0.48 -8.02 20.89
C GLN A 138 0.73 -6.61 20.34
N SER A 139 0.13 -5.60 20.96
CA SER A 139 0.19 -4.22 20.52
C SER A 139 0.73 -3.31 21.63
N LYS A 140 1.21 -2.14 21.23
CA LYS A 140 1.66 -1.09 22.17
C LYS A 140 0.91 0.20 21.88
N PRO A 141 0.62 1.03 22.90
CA PRO A 141 0.04 2.36 22.67
C PRO A 141 0.90 3.19 21.71
N LEU A 142 0.28 3.87 20.77
CA LEU A 142 1.01 4.64 19.74
C LEU A 142 1.86 5.76 20.34
N GLU A 143 1.42 6.37 21.43
CA GLU A 143 2.19 7.40 22.13
C GLU A 143 3.50 6.89 22.75
N THR A 144 3.67 5.58 22.89
CA THR A 144 4.91 4.94 23.37
C THR A 144 5.85 4.48 22.26
N LEU A 145 5.43 4.64 21.00
CA LEU A 145 6.15 4.15 19.84
C LEU A 145 6.84 5.30 19.11
N ASP A 146 8.10 5.13 18.77
CA ASP A 146 8.83 6.04 17.89
C ASP A 146 8.59 5.65 16.42
N ALA A 147 7.94 6.52 15.65
CA ALA A 147 7.67 6.30 14.23
C ALA A 147 8.93 5.97 13.41
N LYS A 148 10.12 6.42 13.84
CA LYS A 148 11.40 6.07 13.21
C LYS A 148 11.74 4.58 13.36
N GLN A 149 11.16 3.91 14.35
CA GLN A 149 11.32 2.48 14.62
C GLN A 149 10.20 1.64 14.00
N ALA A 150 9.27 2.28 13.27
CA ALA A 150 8.26 1.58 12.53
C ALA A 150 8.91 0.55 11.59
N ARG A 151 8.36 -0.66 11.60
CA ARG A 151 8.91 -1.75 10.79
C ARG A 151 9.06 -1.30 9.36
N PRO A 152 10.22 -1.51 8.73
CA PRO A 152 10.31 -1.36 7.29
C PRO A 152 9.17 -2.16 6.66
N LEU A 153 8.60 -1.65 5.59
CA LEU A 153 7.71 -2.44 4.74
C LEU A 153 8.52 -3.62 4.16
N SER A 154 8.86 -4.52 5.03
CA SER A 154 9.39 -5.82 4.66
C SER A 154 8.19 -6.73 4.45
N ILE A 155 7.76 -6.81 3.21
CA ILE A 155 6.66 -7.67 2.76
C ILE A 155 6.98 -9.15 2.98
N THR A 156 8.20 -9.48 3.37
CA THR A 156 8.57 -10.83 3.82
C THR A 156 7.66 -11.39 4.92
N HIS A 157 6.89 -10.54 5.59
CA HIS A 157 5.90 -11.00 6.59
C HIS A 157 4.47 -11.07 6.06
N LEU A 158 4.19 -10.51 4.86
CA LEU A 158 2.87 -10.56 4.24
C LEU A 158 2.60 -11.90 3.56
N PHE A 159 3.65 -12.56 3.12
CA PHE A 159 3.52 -13.75 2.32
C PHE A 159 4.46 -14.84 2.86
N GLN A 160 3.89 -15.98 3.19
CA GLN A 160 4.66 -17.20 3.31
C GLN A 160 5.31 -17.48 1.94
N PRO A 161 6.56 -17.97 1.87
CA PRO A 161 7.34 -18.06 0.63
C PRO A 161 6.78 -18.97 -0.48
N ASN A 162 5.51 -19.35 -0.40
CA ASN A 162 4.86 -20.30 -1.31
C ASN A 162 3.76 -19.68 -2.21
N PHE A 163 3.60 -18.36 -2.29
CA PHE A 163 2.40 -17.78 -2.91
C PHE A 163 2.56 -17.18 -4.29
N PHE A 164 3.74 -17.13 -4.83
CA PHE A 164 3.93 -16.76 -6.21
C PHE A 164 3.78 -17.99 -7.11
N ASN A 165 2.55 -18.47 -7.30
CA ASN A 165 2.37 -19.42 -8.35
C ASN A 165 2.10 -18.68 -9.68
N ILE A 166 2.55 -19.28 -10.74
CA ILE A 166 2.40 -18.85 -12.13
C ILE A 166 0.95 -18.43 -12.48
N ASN A 167 -0.03 -19.09 -11.86
CA ASN A 167 -1.45 -18.84 -12.11
C ASN A 167 -1.93 -17.54 -11.48
N ASP A 168 -1.31 -17.09 -10.39
CA ASP A 168 -1.62 -15.80 -9.77
C ASP A 168 -1.11 -14.67 -10.64
N LEU A 169 0.10 -14.79 -11.15
CA LEU A 169 0.68 -13.83 -12.09
C LEU A 169 -0.17 -13.69 -13.36
N ARG A 170 -0.58 -14.82 -13.94
CA ARG A 170 -1.48 -14.85 -15.10
C ARG A 170 -2.81 -14.18 -14.80
N ARG A 171 -3.37 -14.40 -13.60
CA ARG A 171 -4.62 -13.74 -13.19
C ARG A 171 -4.50 -12.22 -13.12
N HIS A 172 -3.39 -11.70 -12.59
CA HIS A 172 -3.12 -10.26 -12.60
C HIS A 172 -3.07 -9.69 -14.02
N LEU A 173 -2.35 -10.36 -14.91
CA LEU A 173 -2.21 -9.92 -16.32
C LEU A 173 -3.51 -10.02 -17.11
N ILE A 174 -4.31 -11.05 -16.90
CA ILE A 174 -5.63 -11.21 -17.52
C ILE A 174 -6.59 -10.10 -17.05
N ARG A 175 -6.44 -9.63 -15.80
CA ARG A 175 -7.21 -8.51 -15.23
C ARG A 175 -6.73 -7.13 -15.69
N GLY A 176 -5.73 -7.06 -16.55
CA GLY A 176 -5.23 -5.81 -17.11
C GLY A 176 -4.09 -5.15 -16.36
N ALA A 177 -3.42 -5.88 -15.45
CA ALA A 177 -2.21 -5.40 -14.79
C ALA A 177 -1.15 -4.95 -15.80
N ASN A 178 -0.43 -3.87 -15.49
CA ASN A 178 0.69 -3.44 -16.30
C ASN A 178 1.90 -4.35 -16.05
N VAL A 179 2.79 -4.42 -17.03
CA VAL A 179 4.11 -5.01 -16.85
C VAL A 179 5.15 -3.89 -16.89
N TRP A 180 5.93 -3.78 -15.85
CA TRP A 180 7.03 -2.84 -15.72
C TRP A 180 8.36 -3.55 -15.89
N LEU A 181 9.29 -2.90 -16.57
CA LEU A 181 10.65 -3.34 -16.74
C LEU A 181 11.54 -2.48 -15.86
N ALA A 182 12.11 -3.04 -14.81
CA ALA A 182 13.05 -2.36 -13.93
C ALA A 182 14.47 -2.81 -14.28
N GLN A 183 15.26 -1.93 -14.92
CA GLN A 183 16.65 -2.19 -15.27
C GLN A 183 17.52 -1.94 -14.03
N MET A 184 18.35 -2.92 -13.68
CA MET A 184 19.18 -2.90 -12.47
C MET A 184 20.65 -2.54 -12.74
N ASP A 185 21.02 -2.41 -14.01
CA ASP A 185 22.41 -2.19 -14.49
C ASP A 185 22.60 -0.88 -15.23
N VAL A 186 21.66 0.06 -15.12
CA VAL A 186 21.76 1.38 -15.75
C VAL A 186 21.94 2.48 -14.71
N PRO A 187 22.48 3.66 -15.10
CA PRO A 187 22.61 4.81 -14.18
C PRO A 187 21.28 5.14 -13.49
N HIS A 188 21.33 5.41 -12.20
CA HIS A 188 20.16 5.67 -11.35
C HIS A 188 19.18 4.50 -11.23
N SER A 189 19.62 3.26 -11.51
CA SER A 189 18.83 2.09 -11.23
C SER A 189 18.86 1.68 -9.76
N ALA A 190 17.88 0.88 -9.37
CA ALA A 190 17.87 0.26 -8.05
C ALA A 190 18.93 -0.87 -7.98
N ASN A 191 19.44 -1.12 -6.78
CA ASN A 191 20.28 -2.28 -6.53
C ASN A 191 19.39 -3.52 -6.34
N TRP A 192 19.60 -4.55 -7.17
CA TRP A 192 18.78 -5.77 -7.13
C TRP A 192 18.81 -6.48 -5.77
N ALA A 193 19.99 -6.64 -5.18
CA ALA A 193 20.11 -7.30 -3.88
C ALA A 193 19.34 -6.54 -2.79
N ARG A 194 19.38 -5.22 -2.83
CA ARG A 194 18.59 -4.37 -1.92
C ARG A 194 17.10 -4.52 -2.18
N CYS A 195 16.67 -4.49 -3.45
CA CYS A 195 15.26 -4.65 -3.81
C CYS A 195 14.71 -6.00 -3.34
N LEU A 196 15.43 -7.09 -3.64
CA LEU A 196 15.06 -8.43 -3.23
C LEU A 196 15.05 -8.60 -1.71
N GLY A 197 16.08 -8.10 -1.03
CA GLY A 197 16.20 -8.25 0.43
C GLY A 197 15.18 -7.46 1.23
N SER A 198 14.72 -6.32 0.71
CA SER A 198 13.70 -5.49 1.36
C SER A 198 12.29 -5.66 0.80
N GLN A 199 12.11 -6.52 -0.22
CA GLN A 199 10.85 -6.67 -0.94
C GLN A 199 10.28 -5.31 -1.40
N THR A 200 11.14 -4.48 -1.99
CA THR A 200 10.80 -3.10 -2.38
C THR A 200 11.42 -2.81 -3.75
N LEU A 201 10.69 -2.12 -4.60
CA LEU A 201 11.26 -1.50 -5.80
C LEU A 201 11.69 -0.07 -5.44
N PHE A 202 12.97 0.22 -5.53
CA PHE A 202 13.53 1.56 -5.35
C PHE A 202 13.82 2.18 -6.71
N LEU A 203 13.34 3.39 -6.90
CA LEU A 203 13.55 4.13 -8.14
C LEU A 203 14.02 5.55 -7.81
N PRO A 204 15.30 5.79 -7.61
CA PRO A 204 15.85 7.10 -7.25
C PRO A 204 15.86 8.05 -8.47
N ILE A 205 14.77 8.05 -9.24
CA ILE A 205 14.55 8.90 -10.42
C ILE A 205 13.63 10.06 -10.05
N GLY A 206 13.97 11.23 -10.55
CA GLY A 206 13.14 12.43 -10.31
C GLY A 206 13.15 12.93 -8.86
N ASP A 207 14.09 12.50 -8.03
CA ASP A 207 14.17 12.85 -6.61
C ASP A 207 14.13 14.37 -6.36
N LYS A 208 14.81 15.14 -7.19
CA LYS A 208 14.82 16.60 -7.08
C LYS A 208 13.42 17.19 -7.23
N ILE A 209 12.68 16.76 -8.25
CA ILE A 209 11.33 17.27 -8.51
C ILE A 209 10.32 16.75 -7.48
N CYS A 210 10.49 15.52 -7.01
CA CYS A 210 9.66 14.97 -5.94
C CYS A 210 9.86 15.74 -4.62
N ARG A 211 11.11 16.06 -4.26
CA ARG A 211 11.41 16.93 -3.10
C ARG A 211 10.79 18.31 -3.21
N GLN A 212 10.89 18.92 -4.38
CA GLN A 212 10.27 20.23 -4.64
C GLN A 212 8.73 20.16 -4.53
N ALA A 213 8.13 19.11 -5.04
CA ALA A 213 6.69 18.89 -4.93
C ALA A 213 6.24 18.73 -3.46
N VAL A 214 6.96 17.93 -2.67
CA VAL A 214 6.68 17.79 -1.23
C VAL A 214 6.88 19.09 -0.48
N ALA A 215 7.95 19.84 -0.77
CA ALA A 215 8.20 21.13 -0.14
C ALA A 215 7.09 22.16 -0.45
N ALA A 216 6.51 22.12 -1.64
CA ALA A 216 5.46 23.06 -2.05
C ALA A 216 4.08 22.69 -1.47
N VAL A 217 3.79 21.40 -1.31
CA VAL A 217 2.45 20.89 -0.93
C VAL A 217 2.40 20.43 0.54
N GLY A 218 3.56 20.19 1.16
CA GLY A 218 3.69 19.77 2.56
C GLY A 218 3.58 18.27 2.81
N THR A 219 3.06 17.51 1.85
CA THR A 219 2.88 16.05 1.97
C THR A 219 3.15 15.34 0.65
N TRP A 220 3.54 14.06 0.72
CA TRP A 220 3.63 13.21 -0.46
C TRP A 220 2.35 12.41 -0.70
N HIS A 221 1.91 12.42 -1.95
CA HIS A 221 0.95 11.48 -2.52
C HIS A 221 1.38 11.22 -3.98
N PRO A 222 1.08 10.08 -4.61
CA PRO A 222 1.41 9.85 -6.02
C PRO A 222 0.93 10.96 -6.98
N GLN A 223 -0.17 11.63 -6.65
CA GLN A 223 -0.68 12.78 -7.40
C GLN A 223 -0.01 14.11 -7.03
N THR A 224 0.73 14.19 -5.93
CA THR A 224 1.39 15.43 -5.50
C THR A 224 2.34 15.96 -6.59
N LEU A 225 3.11 15.05 -7.19
CA LEU A 225 3.99 15.39 -8.31
C LEU A 225 3.22 15.99 -9.49
N MET A 226 2.05 15.43 -9.79
CA MET A 226 1.21 15.90 -10.89
C MET A 226 0.66 17.31 -10.62
N HIS A 227 0.08 17.52 -9.45
CA HIS A 227 -0.47 18.81 -9.04
C HIS A 227 0.61 19.89 -8.99
N TYR A 228 1.78 19.56 -8.43
CA TYR A 228 2.91 20.49 -8.37
C TYR A 228 3.33 20.92 -9.78
N VAL A 229 3.52 19.97 -10.69
CA VAL A 229 3.96 20.25 -12.04
C VAL A 229 2.93 21.03 -12.84
N ASP A 230 1.65 20.70 -12.70
CA ASP A 230 0.57 21.41 -13.38
C ASP A 230 0.43 22.87 -12.87
N SER A 231 0.98 23.18 -11.69
CA SER A 231 1.04 24.56 -11.15
C SER A 231 2.24 25.39 -11.65
N LEU A 232 3.20 24.78 -12.35
CA LEU A 232 4.38 25.48 -12.85
C LEU A 232 4.10 26.13 -14.21
N GLU A 233 4.53 27.40 -14.37
CA GLU A 233 4.45 28.09 -15.67
C GLU A 233 5.27 27.38 -16.76
N VAL A 234 6.41 26.80 -16.39
CA VAL A 234 7.28 26.03 -17.27
C VAL A 234 7.49 24.63 -16.68
N PRO A 235 6.81 23.61 -17.20
CA PRO A 235 6.98 22.23 -16.72
C PRO A 235 8.44 21.75 -16.89
N PRO A 236 8.98 21.02 -15.94
CA PRO A 236 10.31 20.45 -16.06
C PRO A 236 10.36 19.43 -17.19
N HIS A 237 11.47 19.47 -17.93
CA HIS A 237 11.74 18.56 -19.04
C HIS A 237 12.82 17.55 -18.63
N GLY A 238 12.80 16.36 -19.23
CA GLY A 238 13.84 15.35 -19.09
C GLY A 238 13.33 13.95 -18.78
N ALA A 239 14.16 12.97 -19.08
CA ALA A 239 13.80 11.55 -18.98
C ALA A 239 13.46 11.13 -17.54
N ALA A 240 14.19 11.63 -16.55
CA ALA A 240 13.97 11.30 -15.14
C ALA A 240 12.60 11.78 -14.65
N TYR A 241 12.21 13.00 -15.01
CA TYR A 241 10.89 13.53 -14.71
C TYR A 241 9.76 12.73 -15.40
N ALA A 242 9.92 12.49 -16.71
CA ALA A 242 8.92 11.74 -17.48
C ALA A 242 8.69 10.33 -16.91
N GLN A 243 9.74 9.68 -16.43
CA GLN A 243 9.66 8.35 -15.81
C GLN A 243 9.02 8.39 -14.42
N ALA A 244 9.42 9.35 -13.57
CA ALA A 244 8.79 9.54 -12.26
C ALA A 244 7.29 9.81 -12.42
N LYS A 245 6.91 10.70 -13.31
CA LYS A 245 5.52 11.03 -13.64
C LYS A 245 4.75 9.81 -14.15
N LEU A 246 5.33 9.05 -15.08
CA LEU A 246 4.70 7.85 -15.63
C LEU A 246 4.48 6.80 -14.54
N PHE A 247 5.48 6.57 -13.70
CA PHE A 247 5.42 5.59 -12.63
C PHE A 247 4.37 5.99 -11.58
N CYS A 248 4.42 7.22 -11.06
CA CYS A 248 3.42 7.74 -10.11
C CYS A 248 1.99 7.70 -10.65
N ARG A 249 1.81 7.91 -11.97
CA ARG A 249 0.49 7.96 -12.60
C ARG A 249 -0.10 6.59 -12.89
N ARG A 250 0.73 5.58 -13.14
CA ARG A 250 0.33 4.33 -13.78
C ARG A 250 0.63 3.07 -12.99
N ALA A 251 1.59 3.12 -12.05
CA ALA A 251 1.88 1.96 -11.23
C ALA A 251 0.77 1.75 -10.20
N SER A 252 0.30 0.53 -10.10
CA SER A 252 -0.79 0.13 -9.22
C SER A 252 -0.47 -1.20 -8.58
N GLU A 253 -1.07 -1.46 -7.43
CA GLU A 253 -1.02 -2.81 -6.84
C GLU A 253 -1.52 -3.86 -7.84
N GLY A 254 -0.89 -5.01 -7.84
CA GLY A 254 -1.15 -6.08 -8.79
C GLY A 254 -0.40 -5.94 -10.12
N ASP A 255 0.26 -4.81 -10.40
CA ASP A 255 1.16 -4.69 -11.53
C ASP A 255 2.35 -5.63 -11.39
N VAL A 256 2.81 -6.15 -12.51
CA VAL A 256 3.97 -7.06 -12.57
C VAL A 256 5.23 -6.26 -12.87
N VAL A 257 6.32 -6.56 -12.18
CA VAL A 257 7.64 -5.95 -12.43
C VAL A 257 8.65 -7.03 -12.78
N LEU A 258 9.37 -6.85 -13.89
CA LEU A 258 10.50 -7.67 -14.27
C LEU A 258 11.79 -6.94 -13.93
N ALA A 259 12.61 -7.53 -13.07
CA ALA A 259 13.96 -7.05 -12.79
C ALA A 259 14.91 -7.56 -13.89
N ILE A 260 15.57 -6.64 -14.58
CA ILE A 260 16.39 -6.92 -15.74
C ILE A 260 17.83 -6.46 -15.47
N GLU A 261 18.78 -7.34 -15.69
CA GLU A 261 20.20 -7.07 -15.62
C GLU A 261 20.90 -7.76 -16.79
N ASN A 262 21.79 -7.05 -17.50
CA ASN A 262 22.52 -7.58 -18.67
C ASN A 262 21.61 -8.28 -19.70
N GLN A 263 20.45 -7.69 -19.99
CA GLN A 263 19.42 -8.25 -20.90
C GLN A 263 18.87 -9.62 -20.47
N GLN A 264 18.91 -9.91 -19.20
CA GLN A 264 18.30 -11.09 -18.61
C GLN A 264 17.29 -10.71 -17.53
N VAL A 265 16.21 -11.45 -17.46
CA VAL A 265 15.30 -11.36 -16.32
C VAL A 265 15.91 -12.14 -15.16
N ILE A 266 16.24 -11.42 -14.09
CA ILE A 266 16.83 -11.97 -12.87
C ILE A 266 15.81 -12.08 -11.74
N GLY A 267 14.68 -11.41 -11.88
CA GLY A 267 13.59 -11.44 -10.91
C GLY A 267 12.26 -11.03 -11.52
N ILE A 268 11.22 -11.48 -10.89
CA ILE A 268 9.84 -11.12 -11.18
C ILE A 268 9.16 -10.74 -9.88
N GLY A 269 8.31 -9.71 -9.92
CA GLY A 269 7.63 -9.24 -8.74
C GLY A 269 6.23 -8.74 -9.04
N VAL A 270 5.41 -8.62 -7.99
CA VAL A 270 4.09 -7.97 -8.04
C VAL A 270 4.13 -6.75 -7.14
N VAL A 271 3.64 -5.63 -7.64
CA VAL A 271 3.48 -4.39 -6.88
C VAL A 271 2.41 -4.60 -5.81
N MET A 272 2.76 -4.31 -4.56
CA MET A 272 1.94 -4.58 -3.38
C MET A 272 1.48 -3.32 -2.65
N SER A 273 1.92 -2.15 -3.09
CA SER A 273 1.51 -0.87 -2.51
C SER A 273 1.49 0.23 -3.56
N GLU A 274 0.86 1.33 -3.22
CA GLU A 274 1.03 2.57 -3.98
C GLU A 274 2.49 3.06 -3.97
N VAL A 275 2.78 4.00 -4.87
CA VAL A 275 4.11 4.61 -4.98
C VAL A 275 4.31 5.63 -3.87
N LEU A 276 5.38 5.47 -3.12
CA LEU A 276 5.79 6.36 -2.04
C LEU A 276 7.05 7.14 -2.45
N PHE A 277 7.28 8.24 -1.78
CA PHE A 277 8.53 9.00 -1.87
C PHE A 277 9.00 9.38 -0.48
N ASP A 278 10.27 9.12 -0.20
CA ASP A 278 10.97 9.69 0.95
C ASP A 278 12.37 10.21 0.54
N GLU A 279 12.92 11.12 1.33
CA GLU A 279 14.16 11.79 0.99
C GLU A 279 15.39 10.87 0.93
N HIS A 280 15.35 9.73 1.61
CA HIS A 280 16.45 8.77 1.69
C HIS A 280 16.35 7.65 0.67
N ARG A 281 15.15 7.31 0.24
CA ARG A 281 14.87 6.15 -0.61
C ARG A 281 14.50 6.54 -2.03
N GLY A 282 14.10 7.79 -2.27
CA GLY A 282 13.53 8.23 -3.52
C GLY A 282 12.13 7.64 -3.74
N LEU A 283 11.71 7.54 -4.98
CA LEU A 283 10.46 6.85 -5.35
C LEU A 283 10.59 5.36 -5.10
N HIS A 284 9.62 4.79 -4.41
CA HIS A 284 9.61 3.37 -4.12
C HIS A 284 8.19 2.84 -3.94
N CYS A 285 8.02 1.54 -4.10
CA CYS A 285 6.81 0.82 -3.72
C CYS A 285 7.17 -0.57 -3.22
N ALA A 286 6.26 -1.14 -2.43
CA ALA A 286 6.39 -2.52 -2.01
C ALA A 286 6.20 -3.44 -3.21
N VAL A 287 7.08 -4.41 -3.37
CA VAL A 287 7.02 -5.42 -4.43
C VAL A 287 7.37 -6.78 -3.85
N GLU A 288 6.48 -7.72 -4.01
CA GLU A 288 6.81 -9.12 -3.70
C GLU A 288 7.70 -9.68 -4.80
N TRP A 289 8.99 -9.83 -4.48
CA TRP A 289 10.00 -10.26 -5.41
C TRP A 289 10.27 -11.77 -5.32
N GLN A 290 10.35 -12.41 -6.49
CA GLN A 290 10.88 -13.75 -6.65
C GLN A 290 12.08 -13.75 -7.59
N ARG A 291 13.17 -14.40 -7.18
CA ARG A 291 14.34 -14.60 -8.05
C ARG A 291 14.01 -15.58 -9.18
N VAL A 292 14.37 -15.21 -10.38
CA VAL A 292 14.34 -16.13 -11.54
C VAL A 292 15.68 -16.84 -11.64
N SER A 293 15.69 -18.15 -11.47
CA SER A 293 16.89 -18.96 -11.52
C SER A 293 16.64 -20.26 -12.31
N PRO A 294 17.39 -20.56 -13.36
CA PRO A 294 18.39 -19.69 -13.99
C PRO A 294 17.74 -18.44 -14.58
N SER A 295 18.51 -17.35 -14.72
CA SER A 295 18.04 -16.13 -15.38
C SER A 295 17.64 -16.42 -16.83
N LYS A 296 16.60 -15.73 -17.31
CA LYS A 296 16.05 -15.96 -18.66
C LYS A 296 16.42 -14.81 -19.59
N PRO A 297 16.87 -15.09 -20.84
CA PRO A 297 17.13 -14.04 -21.82
C PRO A 297 15.87 -13.19 -22.05
N PHE A 298 16.05 -11.88 -22.10
CA PHE A 298 14.98 -10.95 -22.38
C PHE A 298 15.30 -10.13 -23.63
N GLN A 299 14.62 -10.47 -24.73
CA GLN A 299 14.75 -9.74 -25.98
C GLN A 299 13.50 -8.90 -26.21
N TRP A 300 13.55 -7.64 -25.85
CA TRP A 300 12.49 -6.69 -26.12
C TRP A 300 13.10 -5.42 -26.76
N GLY A 301 13.20 -5.40 -28.07
CA GLY A 301 13.68 -4.25 -28.82
C GLY A 301 14.99 -3.64 -28.28
N LYS A 302 15.23 -2.37 -28.56
CA LYS A 302 16.27 -1.60 -27.84
C LYS A 302 15.69 -1.17 -26.51
N LEU A 303 15.96 -1.90 -25.43
CA LEU A 303 15.71 -1.43 -24.07
C LEU A 303 16.32 -0.02 -23.94
N SER A 304 15.47 0.95 -23.70
CA SER A 304 15.97 2.30 -23.44
C SER A 304 16.86 2.25 -22.20
N LYS A 305 17.94 3.04 -22.12
CA LYS A 305 18.79 3.17 -20.92
C LYS A 305 18.04 3.81 -19.73
N ARG A 306 16.75 3.49 -19.58
CA ARG A 306 15.87 4.04 -18.57
C ARG A 306 15.78 3.07 -17.40
N PRO A 307 15.90 3.56 -16.14
CA PRO A 307 15.79 2.69 -14.96
C PRO A 307 14.48 1.92 -14.87
N ILE A 308 13.37 2.50 -15.37
CA ILE A 308 12.08 1.83 -15.45
C ILE A 308 11.38 2.15 -16.78
N ALA A 309 10.67 1.19 -17.33
CA ALA A 309 9.83 1.35 -18.50
C ALA A 309 8.55 0.52 -18.36
N ARG A 310 7.45 0.99 -18.94
CA ARG A 310 6.22 0.22 -19.04
C ARG A 310 6.23 -0.59 -20.33
N LEU A 311 5.93 -1.87 -20.22
CA LEU A 311 5.73 -2.72 -21.38
C LEU A 311 4.34 -2.46 -21.96
N VAL A 312 4.27 -2.02 -23.21
CA VAL A 312 3.01 -1.76 -23.90
C VAL A 312 2.70 -2.91 -24.85
N GLY A 313 1.63 -3.66 -24.57
CA GLY A 313 1.25 -4.85 -25.32
C GLY A 313 2.11 -6.08 -25.01
N GLY A 314 1.58 -7.26 -25.26
CA GLY A 314 2.33 -8.53 -25.16
C GLY A 314 2.80 -8.95 -23.76
N GLY A 315 2.42 -8.25 -22.68
CA GLY A 315 2.88 -8.54 -21.32
C GLY A 315 2.60 -9.96 -20.87
N LEU A 316 1.42 -10.50 -21.19
CA LEU A 316 1.06 -11.87 -20.86
C LEU A 316 1.96 -12.87 -21.61
N ALA A 317 2.20 -12.65 -22.89
CA ALA A 317 3.05 -13.54 -23.71
C ALA A 317 4.51 -13.55 -23.22
N VAL A 318 5.02 -12.39 -22.81
CA VAL A 318 6.37 -12.26 -22.24
C VAL A 318 6.47 -13.04 -20.93
N VAL A 319 5.52 -12.83 -20.03
CA VAL A 319 5.52 -13.52 -18.73
C VAL A 319 5.32 -15.03 -18.94
N ASP A 320 4.43 -15.46 -19.82
CA ASP A 320 4.24 -16.87 -20.14
C ASP A 320 5.53 -17.53 -20.72
N ALA A 321 6.29 -16.80 -21.52
CA ALA A 321 7.56 -17.28 -22.05
C ALA A 321 8.65 -17.40 -20.96
N LEU A 322 8.64 -16.52 -19.97
CA LEU A 322 9.57 -16.56 -18.83
C LEU A 322 9.26 -17.71 -17.85
N LEU A 323 8.00 -18.13 -17.83
CA LEU A 323 7.50 -19.11 -16.87
C LEU A 323 7.51 -20.56 -17.44
N ARG A 324 7.85 -20.74 -18.72
CA ARG A 324 8.17 -22.04 -19.36
C ARG A 324 9.66 -22.35 -19.21
#